data_6c53e5fa02855f74db63072b58875303
#
_entry.id   6c53e5fa02855f74db63072b58875303
#
_cell.length_a   1.000
_cell.length_b   1.000
_cell.length_c   1.000
_cell.angle_alpha   90.00
_cell.angle_beta   90.00
_cell.angle_gamma   90.00
#
_symmetry.space_group_name_H-M   'P 1'
#
loop_
_entity.id
_entity.type
_entity.pdbx_description
1 polymer ?
#
loop_
_entity_poly.entity_id
_entity_poly.type
_entity_poly.pdbx_seq_one_letter_code
_entity_poly.pdbx_strand_id
1 'polypeptide(L)'
;MAHNLTGGQKDTGGAVINSEWVPVKTKALIVGEDLDTADSLGNNANADKIASPDNIKFSEKMRTLFIGEDSGNHVNNFLWAYNVDTKKLSRILSTPTGAECTGLHAVDEINGWTYIMSNFQHPGEFIKTASSDVKKLETLIKQNYNLSLIHI
;
A
#
# COMPACT_ATOMS: atom_id res chain seq x y z
N MET A 1 6.05 3.26 -8.42
CA MET A 1 6.88 3.93 -9.48
C MET A 1 6.04 4.94 -10.23
N ALA A 2 6.65 5.95 -10.85
CA ALA A 2 5.98 6.92 -11.72
C ALA A 2 6.57 6.83 -13.13
N HIS A 3 5.72 6.95 -14.14
CA HIS A 3 6.10 6.87 -15.55
C HIS A 3 5.81 8.20 -16.24
N ASN A 4 6.75 8.69 -17.03
CA ASN A 4 6.48 9.74 -17.97
C ASN A 4 5.97 9.10 -19.26
N LEU A 5 4.83 9.54 -19.75
CA LEU A 5 4.18 9.01 -20.94
C LEU A 5 4.25 10.03 -22.09
N THR A 6 4.42 9.57 -23.32
CA THR A 6 4.38 10.42 -24.51
C THR A 6 4.04 9.58 -25.74
N GLY A 7 3.46 10.22 -26.76
CA GLY A 7 3.19 9.62 -28.05
C GLY A 7 4.37 9.66 -29.02
N GLY A 8 4.16 9.14 -30.22
CA GLY A 8 5.15 9.17 -31.30
C GLY A 8 6.39 8.29 -31.10
N GLN A 9 6.33 7.37 -30.14
CA GLN A 9 7.43 6.44 -29.88
C GLN A 9 7.47 5.30 -30.89
N LYS A 10 8.64 4.66 -31.01
CA LYS A 10 8.86 3.50 -31.88
C LYS A 10 9.18 2.27 -31.04
N ASP A 11 8.79 1.11 -31.53
CA ASP A 11 9.19 -0.17 -30.98
C ASP A 11 10.65 -0.50 -31.33
N THR A 12 11.15 -1.63 -30.86
CA THR A 12 12.51 -2.10 -31.13
C THR A 12 12.77 -2.42 -32.61
N GLY A 13 11.72 -2.66 -33.40
CA GLY A 13 11.77 -2.90 -34.85
C GLY A 13 11.69 -1.59 -35.65
N GLY A 14 11.50 -0.44 -35.01
CA GLY A 14 11.41 0.88 -35.65
C GLY A 14 10.00 1.26 -36.11
N ALA A 15 8.98 0.43 -35.88
CA ALA A 15 7.60 0.74 -36.20
C ALA A 15 7.00 1.72 -35.16
N VAL A 16 6.18 2.66 -35.65
CA VAL A 16 5.52 3.64 -34.77
C VAL A 16 4.48 2.95 -33.90
N ILE A 17 4.57 3.17 -32.59
CA ILE A 17 3.58 2.71 -31.62
C ILE A 17 2.38 3.66 -31.70
N ASN A 18 1.22 3.15 -32.07
CA ASN A 18 -0.01 3.92 -32.15
C ASN A 18 -0.65 4.13 -30.76
N SER A 19 0.01 4.94 -29.94
CA SER A 19 -0.44 5.32 -28.60
C SER A 19 0.18 6.64 -28.18
N GLU A 20 -0.60 7.50 -27.53
CA GLU A 20 -0.12 8.70 -26.85
C GLU A 20 0.45 8.40 -25.44
N TRP A 21 0.31 7.17 -24.94
CA TRP A 21 0.58 6.77 -23.58
C TRP A 21 1.74 5.77 -23.47
N VAL A 22 2.82 6.01 -24.18
CA VAL A 22 4.01 5.13 -24.15
C VAL A 22 4.95 5.57 -23.01
N PRO A 23 5.31 4.70 -22.07
CA PRO A 23 6.22 5.05 -20.99
C PRO A 23 7.65 5.21 -21.52
N VAL A 24 8.20 6.41 -21.39
CA VAL A 24 9.56 6.73 -21.86
C VAL A 24 10.56 6.90 -20.72
N LYS A 25 10.08 7.11 -19.49
CA LYS A 25 10.92 7.23 -18.31
C LYS A 25 10.18 6.72 -17.09
N THR A 26 10.86 5.91 -16.30
CA THR A 26 10.37 5.41 -15.02
C THR A 26 11.25 5.91 -13.89
N LYS A 27 10.64 6.32 -12.78
CA LYS A 27 11.36 6.71 -11.57
C LYS A 27 10.66 6.17 -10.32
N ALA A 28 11.42 5.91 -9.26
CA ALA A 28 10.85 5.67 -7.96
C ALA A 28 10.13 6.94 -7.47
N LEU A 29 8.88 6.79 -7.04
CA LEU A 29 8.09 7.89 -6.47
C LEU A 29 8.26 7.92 -4.95
N ILE A 30 8.12 6.76 -4.32
CA ILE A 30 8.29 6.52 -2.90
C ILE A 30 9.13 5.25 -2.77
N VAL A 31 10.01 5.22 -1.78
CA VAL A 31 10.89 4.08 -1.51
C VAL A 31 10.74 3.68 -0.05
N GLY A 32 10.55 2.39 0.21
CA GLY A 32 10.61 1.79 1.53
C GLY A 32 12.05 1.69 2.04
N GLU A 33 12.20 1.13 3.22
CA GLU A 33 13.50 0.88 3.83
C GLU A 33 13.44 -0.41 4.65
N ASP A 34 14.28 -1.35 4.29
CA ASP A 34 14.44 -2.57 5.07
C ASP A 34 15.30 -2.29 6.30
N LEU A 35 15.05 -3.00 7.39
CA LEU A 35 15.85 -2.99 8.59
C LEU A 35 16.83 -4.16 8.57
N ASP A 36 18.09 -3.91 8.95
CA ASP A 36 19.11 -4.97 9.10
C ASP A 36 18.73 -6.00 10.18
N THR A 37 17.97 -5.56 11.18
CA THR A 37 17.45 -6.37 12.27
C THR A 37 16.04 -5.93 12.58
N ALA A 38 15.15 -6.90 12.80
CA ALA A 38 13.76 -6.60 13.16
C ALA A 38 13.69 -5.72 14.43
N ASP A 39 12.75 -4.78 14.43
CA ASP A 39 12.48 -3.94 15.60
C ASP A 39 11.85 -4.72 16.76
N SER A 40 11.56 -4.05 17.87
CA SER A 40 10.99 -4.67 19.07
C SER A 40 9.61 -5.31 18.88
N LEU A 41 8.85 -4.88 17.85
CA LEU A 41 7.56 -5.47 17.48
C LEU A 41 7.74 -6.63 16.51
N GLY A 42 8.84 -6.67 15.76
CA GLY A 42 9.15 -7.65 14.74
C GLY A 42 8.99 -7.13 13.31
N ASN A 43 8.91 -5.81 13.12
CA ASN A 43 8.96 -5.25 11.78
C ASN A 43 10.35 -5.44 11.17
N ASN A 44 10.40 -5.88 9.91
CA ASN A 44 11.62 -5.98 9.10
C ASN A 44 11.79 -4.78 8.16
N ALA A 45 10.81 -3.90 8.10
CA ALA A 45 10.89 -2.64 7.37
C ALA A 45 10.64 -1.47 8.32
N ASN A 46 11.17 -0.30 7.97
CA ASN A 46 10.98 0.93 8.73
C ASN A 46 9.50 1.32 8.74
N ALA A 47 8.88 1.31 9.92
CA ALA A 47 7.45 1.58 10.10
C ALA A 47 7.02 3.01 9.73
N ASP A 48 7.93 3.93 9.48
CA ASP A 48 7.65 5.28 8.97
C ASP A 48 7.75 5.38 7.43
N LYS A 49 8.02 4.26 6.76
CA LYS A 49 8.09 4.14 5.29
C LYS A 49 7.17 3.05 4.80
N ILE A 50 6.83 3.08 3.52
CA ILE A 50 6.00 2.03 2.92
C ILE A 50 6.76 0.71 2.82
N ALA A 51 6.03 -0.40 2.96
CA ALA A 51 6.53 -1.73 2.67
C ALA A 51 5.51 -2.49 1.80
N SER A 52 6.00 -3.20 0.79
CA SER A 52 5.18 -4.03 -0.14
C SER A 52 3.85 -3.37 -0.52
N PRO A 53 3.84 -2.21 -1.18
CA PRO A 53 2.62 -1.56 -1.62
C PRO A 53 1.91 -2.44 -2.66
N ASP A 54 0.63 -2.68 -2.46
CA ASP A 54 -0.18 -3.54 -3.32
C ASP A 54 -1.32 -2.77 -3.98
N ASN A 55 -2.19 -2.16 -3.20
CA ASN A 55 -3.36 -1.43 -3.69
C ASN A 55 -3.10 0.07 -3.76
N ILE A 56 -3.55 0.71 -4.82
CA ILE A 56 -3.43 2.17 -4.97
C ILE A 56 -4.73 2.82 -5.45
N LYS A 57 -4.98 4.03 -4.97
CA LYS A 57 -6.03 4.92 -5.47
C LYS A 57 -5.51 6.36 -5.50
N PHE A 58 -5.56 6.99 -6.66
CA PHE A 58 -5.23 8.41 -6.80
C PHE A 58 -6.49 9.27 -6.77
N SER A 59 -6.46 10.33 -5.97
CA SER A 59 -7.43 11.43 -6.00
C SER A 59 -6.77 12.63 -6.66
N GLU A 60 -7.27 13.02 -7.83
CA GLU A 60 -6.75 14.15 -8.57
C GLU A 60 -7.01 15.46 -7.83
N LYS A 61 -8.22 15.64 -7.29
CA LYS A 61 -8.60 16.84 -6.55
C LYS A 61 -7.76 17.07 -5.31
N MET A 62 -7.50 16.01 -4.55
CA MET A 62 -6.65 16.06 -3.34
C MET A 62 -5.15 16.03 -3.67
N ARG A 63 -4.76 15.79 -4.91
CA ARG A 63 -3.37 15.58 -5.30
C ARG A 63 -2.68 14.51 -4.46
N THR A 64 -3.44 13.47 -4.10
CA THR A 64 -3.03 12.46 -3.11
C THR A 64 -3.18 11.05 -3.66
N LEU A 65 -2.11 10.28 -3.53
CA LEU A 65 -2.07 8.85 -3.80
C LEU A 65 -2.29 8.10 -2.48
N PHE A 66 -3.38 7.35 -2.39
CA PHE A 66 -3.62 6.40 -1.30
C PHE A 66 -2.99 5.07 -1.66
N ILE A 67 -2.32 4.45 -0.69
CA ILE A 67 -1.54 3.23 -0.89
C ILE A 67 -1.84 2.28 0.25
N GLY A 68 -2.35 1.10 -0.07
CA GLY A 68 -2.54 -0.01 0.87
C GLY A 68 -1.36 -0.96 0.80
N GLU A 69 -0.97 -1.51 1.94
CA GLU A 69 0.08 -2.51 2.07
C GLU A 69 -0.48 -3.92 2.14
N ASP A 70 0.23 -4.85 1.50
CA ASP A 70 0.19 -6.29 1.73
C ASP A 70 1.61 -6.75 2.04
N SER A 71 2.06 -6.49 3.27
CA SER A 71 3.46 -6.64 3.63
C SER A 71 3.67 -7.67 4.72
N GLY A 72 4.53 -8.64 4.45
CA GLY A 72 5.11 -9.51 5.48
C GLY A 72 6.23 -8.83 6.28
N ASN A 73 6.58 -7.57 6.00
CA ASN A 73 7.66 -6.84 6.66
C ASN A 73 7.16 -5.87 7.74
N HIS A 74 5.85 -5.56 7.76
CA HIS A 74 5.21 -4.84 8.84
C HIS A 74 4.30 -5.78 9.64
N VAL A 75 4.34 -5.69 10.96
CA VAL A 75 3.44 -6.43 11.85
C VAL A 75 1.99 -5.99 11.63
N ASN A 76 1.79 -4.69 11.46
CA ASN A 76 0.52 -4.10 11.04
C ASN A 76 0.73 -3.41 9.70
N ASN A 77 -0.04 -3.78 8.70
CA ASN A 77 -0.06 -3.06 7.44
C ASN A 77 -0.76 -1.72 7.58
N PHE A 78 -0.45 -0.79 6.68
CA PHE A 78 -0.94 0.58 6.76
C PHE A 78 -1.66 1.00 5.49
N LEU A 79 -2.61 1.91 5.67
CA LEU A 79 -3.06 2.79 4.59
C LEU A 79 -2.29 4.10 4.68
N TRP A 80 -1.62 4.43 3.61
CA TRP A 80 -0.83 5.64 3.45
C TRP A 80 -1.52 6.65 2.56
N ALA A 81 -1.28 7.92 2.84
CA ALA A 81 -1.58 9.05 1.95
C ALA A 81 -0.27 9.73 1.54
N TYR A 82 -0.02 9.79 0.25
CA TYR A 82 1.12 10.49 -0.31
C TYR A 82 0.67 11.66 -1.18
N ASN A 83 0.93 12.88 -0.73
CA ASN A 83 0.64 14.06 -1.52
C ASN A 83 1.72 14.24 -2.59
N VAL A 84 1.31 14.21 -3.87
CA VAL A 84 2.26 14.22 -5.01
C VAL A 84 2.94 15.56 -5.25
N ASP A 85 2.40 16.66 -4.71
CA ASP A 85 2.97 18.00 -4.87
C ASP A 85 3.96 18.31 -3.73
N THR A 86 3.55 18.11 -2.48
CA THR A 86 4.38 18.37 -1.29
C THR A 86 5.37 17.24 -0.98
N LYS A 87 5.20 16.07 -1.60
CA LYS A 87 6.00 14.84 -1.35
C LYS A 87 5.86 14.29 0.07
N LYS A 88 4.85 14.73 0.80
CA LYS A 88 4.60 14.26 2.16
C LYS A 88 3.91 12.90 2.14
N LEU A 89 4.49 11.91 2.84
CA LEU A 89 3.90 10.63 3.16
C LEU A 89 3.34 10.67 4.58
N SER A 90 2.14 10.13 4.78
CA SER A 90 1.49 10.06 6.09
C SER A 90 0.74 8.74 6.23
N ARG A 91 0.88 8.06 7.36
CA ARG A 91 -0.02 6.96 7.73
C ARG A 91 -1.38 7.52 8.13
N ILE A 92 -2.45 6.95 7.61
CA ILE A 92 -3.82 7.39 7.92
C ILE A 92 -4.66 6.31 8.58
N LEU A 93 -4.25 5.03 8.45
CA LEU A 93 -4.91 3.91 9.10
C LEU A 93 -3.89 2.79 9.33
N SER A 94 -4.06 2.04 10.41
CA SER A 94 -3.36 0.78 10.68
C SER A 94 -4.39 -0.35 10.66
N THR A 95 -4.10 -1.42 9.94
CA THR A 95 -4.93 -2.62 9.93
C THR A 95 -4.71 -3.46 11.20
N PRO A 96 -5.58 -4.41 11.53
CA PRO A 96 -5.28 -5.43 12.52
C PRO A 96 -3.99 -6.18 12.18
N THR A 97 -3.30 -6.71 13.18
CA THR A 97 -2.05 -7.47 12.99
C THR A 97 -2.19 -8.52 11.90
N GLY A 98 -1.25 -8.50 10.97
CA GLY A 98 -1.17 -9.45 9.85
C GLY A 98 -2.24 -9.29 8.77
N ALA A 99 -3.11 -8.29 8.88
CA ALA A 99 -4.09 -8.03 7.83
C ALA A 99 -3.51 -7.21 6.69
N GLU A 100 -3.89 -7.55 5.47
CA GLU A 100 -3.67 -6.71 4.29
C GLU A 100 -4.60 -5.48 4.31
N CYS A 101 -4.10 -4.36 3.83
CA CYS A 101 -4.89 -3.16 3.58
C CYS A 101 -5.31 -3.10 2.11
N THR A 102 -6.57 -3.42 1.81
CA THR A 102 -7.08 -3.60 0.45
C THR A 102 -8.38 -2.84 0.18
N GLY A 103 -8.97 -3.01 -1.00
CA GLY A 103 -10.28 -2.47 -1.37
C GLY A 103 -10.33 -0.93 -1.38
N LEU A 104 -9.24 -0.27 -1.79
CA LEU A 104 -9.12 1.17 -1.75
C LEU A 104 -10.09 1.87 -2.70
N HIS A 105 -10.87 2.76 -2.14
CA HIS A 105 -11.68 3.69 -2.91
C HIS A 105 -11.65 5.08 -2.28
N ALA A 106 -11.64 6.12 -3.12
CA ALA A 106 -11.73 7.50 -2.66
C ALA A 106 -12.75 8.25 -3.52
N VAL A 107 -13.64 8.97 -2.87
CA VAL A 107 -14.60 9.87 -3.49
C VAL A 107 -14.25 11.29 -3.04
N ASP A 108 -13.89 12.13 -4.00
CA ASP A 108 -13.29 13.44 -3.73
C ASP A 108 -14.22 14.43 -3.07
N GLU A 109 -15.53 14.32 -3.32
CA GLU A 109 -16.48 15.21 -2.70
C GLU A 109 -17.92 14.65 -2.76
N ILE A 110 -18.53 14.55 -1.56
CA ILE A 110 -19.98 14.44 -1.40
C ILE A 110 -20.37 15.45 -0.32
N ASN A 111 -21.10 16.49 -0.69
CA ASN A 111 -21.56 17.54 0.22
C ASN A 111 -20.43 18.19 1.04
N GLY A 112 -19.29 18.44 0.45
CA GLY A 112 -18.13 19.05 1.10
C GLY A 112 -17.24 18.08 1.89
N TRP A 113 -17.48 16.76 1.80
CA TRP A 113 -16.70 15.74 2.48
C TRP A 113 -16.00 14.82 1.48
N THR A 114 -14.80 14.42 1.82
CA THR A 114 -14.08 13.35 1.12
C THR A 114 -14.24 12.04 1.87
N TYR A 115 -14.55 10.98 1.15
CA TYR A 115 -14.70 9.65 1.71
C TYR A 115 -13.58 8.75 1.19
N ILE A 116 -12.84 8.15 2.12
CA ILE A 116 -11.82 7.16 1.83
C ILE A 116 -12.31 5.85 2.42
N MET A 117 -12.37 4.82 1.59
CA MET A 117 -12.79 3.47 1.97
C MET A 117 -11.63 2.52 1.80
N SER A 118 -11.47 1.64 2.77
CA SER A 118 -10.52 0.54 2.72
C SER A 118 -11.11 -0.65 3.47
N ASN A 119 -10.81 -1.83 3.00
CA ASN A 119 -11.07 -3.08 3.69
C ASN A 119 -9.75 -3.63 4.21
N PHE A 120 -9.85 -4.62 5.09
CA PHE A 120 -8.73 -5.47 5.42
C PHE A 120 -9.12 -6.93 5.19
N GLN A 121 -8.16 -7.75 4.77
CA GLN A 121 -8.37 -9.19 4.62
C GLN A 121 -7.35 -9.97 5.44
N HIS A 122 -7.64 -11.26 5.68
CA HIS A 122 -6.87 -12.23 6.45
C HIS A 122 -6.20 -11.70 7.74
N PRO A 123 -6.89 -10.93 8.63
CA PRO A 123 -6.30 -10.47 9.88
C PRO A 123 -5.82 -11.66 10.72
N GLY A 124 -4.68 -11.51 11.38
CA GLY A 124 -4.02 -12.59 12.11
C GLY A 124 -3.17 -13.51 11.22
N GLU A 125 -2.95 -13.18 9.97
CA GLU A 125 -1.91 -13.80 9.18
C GLU A 125 -0.55 -13.40 9.77
N PHE A 126 0.24 -14.42 10.07
CA PHE A 126 1.37 -14.27 10.95
C PHE A 126 2.66 -13.96 10.20
N ILE A 127 3.37 -12.90 10.56
CA ILE A 127 4.74 -12.70 10.13
C ILE A 127 5.73 -13.40 11.08
N LYS A 128 6.68 -14.15 10.51
CA LYS A 128 7.60 -15.01 11.26
C LYS A 128 8.41 -14.26 12.31
N THR A 129 8.75 -13.02 12.04
CA THR A 129 9.58 -12.14 12.90
C THR A 129 8.81 -11.42 13.98
N ALA A 130 7.47 -11.48 13.98
CA ALA A 130 6.66 -10.85 15.01
C ALA A 130 7.10 -11.28 16.44
N SER A 131 7.12 -10.33 17.37
CA SER A 131 7.48 -10.58 18.77
C SER A 131 6.54 -11.59 19.42
N SER A 132 6.99 -12.21 20.52
CA SER A 132 6.18 -13.18 21.26
C SER A 132 4.85 -12.60 21.74
N ASP A 133 4.81 -11.31 22.06
CA ASP A 133 3.58 -10.65 22.53
C ASP A 133 2.60 -10.39 21.37
N VAL A 134 3.10 -10.02 20.19
CA VAL A 134 2.28 -9.93 18.98
C VAL A 134 1.72 -11.31 18.60
N LYS A 135 2.54 -12.37 18.71
CA LYS A 135 2.09 -13.75 18.43
C LYS A 135 0.93 -14.23 19.32
N LYS A 136 0.86 -13.80 20.56
CA LYS A 136 -0.27 -14.12 21.46
C LYS A 136 -1.59 -13.55 20.96
N LEU A 137 -1.57 -12.46 20.19
CA LEU A 137 -2.77 -11.86 19.62
C LEU A 137 -3.37 -12.68 18.47
N GLU A 138 -2.58 -13.50 17.79
CA GLU A 138 -3.02 -14.30 16.63
C GLU A 138 -4.26 -15.14 16.96
N THR A 139 -4.24 -15.87 18.07
CA THR A 139 -5.37 -16.71 18.49
C THR A 139 -6.61 -15.87 18.76
N LEU A 140 -6.47 -14.75 19.46
CA LEU A 140 -7.59 -13.85 19.76
C LEU A 140 -8.18 -13.24 18.47
N ILE A 141 -7.32 -12.82 17.55
CA ILE A 141 -7.76 -12.24 16.27
C ILE A 141 -8.51 -13.29 15.46
N LYS A 142 -7.97 -14.49 15.31
CA LYS A 142 -8.62 -15.59 14.59
C LYS A 142 -9.96 -16.00 15.20
N GLN A 143 -10.06 -16.03 16.53
CA GLN A 143 -11.30 -16.37 17.24
C GLN A 143 -12.38 -15.30 17.06
N ASN A 144 -12.02 -14.03 17.08
CA ASN A 144 -12.98 -12.93 17.06
C ASN A 144 -13.41 -12.52 15.65
N TYR A 145 -12.54 -12.64 14.67
CA TYR A 145 -12.85 -12.28 13.29
C TYR A 145 -13.35 -13.47 12.45
N ASN A 146 -13.32 -14.70 13.00
CA ASN A 146 -13.83 -15.93 12.38
C ASN A 146 -13.61 -15.97 10.86
N LEU A 147 -12.34 -15.88 10.47
CA LEU A 147 -11.99 -15.63 9.09
C LEU A 147 -12.27 -16.84 8.22
N SER A 148 -13.38 -16.78 7.56
CA SER A 148 -13.54 -17.46 6.30
C SER A 148 -12.50 -16.90 5.34
N LEU A 149 -11.50 -17.69 5.01
CA LEU A 149 -10.57 -17.42 3.94
C LEU A 149 -11.35 -17.46 2.63
N ILE A 150 -11.96 -16.34 2.26
CA ILE A 150 -12.45 -16.18 0.89
C ILE A 150 -11.24 -15.72 0.09
N HIS A 151 -10.51 -16.67 -0.44
CA HIS A 151 -9.67 -16.42 -1.60
C HIS A 151 -10.63 -16.26 -2.78
N ILE A 152 -10.75 -15.04 -3.28
CA ILE A 152 -11.38 -14.78 -4.57
C ILE A 152 -10.31 -14.84 -5.63
#